data_cc3b728ad974758dc2994c2bae0c1037
#
_entry.id   cc3b728ad974758dc2994c2bae0c1037
#
_cell.length_a   1.000
_cell.length_b   1.000
_cell.length_c   1.000
_cell.angle_alpha   90.00
_cell.angle_beta   90.00
_cell.angle_gamma   90.00
#
_symmetry.space_group_name_H-M   'P 1'
#
loop_
_entity.id
_entity.type
_entity.pdbx_description
1 polymer ?
#
loop_
_entity_poly.entity_id
_entity_poly.type
_entity_poly.pdbx_seq_one_letter_code
_entity_poly.pdbx_strand_id
1 'polypeptide(L)'
;APAWHLSFTGPIVAARVVVALGWPGLAWWLFWPTLVVALAIYAVSARQALALRVPPPLRPLLAIHLAPVALFGTVALGLGWTAAGTALAWLALALLVVGLVSARWLLADGFSALWGALTFPVAATAGLWVALWQLHPSELHRLIAGVTLVAATLVVIPILALVLRAWAQGRLPVKTNAAIA
;
A
#
# COMPACT_ATOMS: atom_id res chain seq x y z
N ALA A 1 -4.78 -14.09 -0.82
CA ALA A 1 -5.06 -13.22 -1.98
C ALA A 1 -4.35 -11.86 -1.94
N PRO A 2 -3.91 -11.25 -0.78
CA PRO A 2 -3.31 -9.91 -0.79
C PRO A 2 -2.12 -9.76 -1.75
N ALA A 3 -1.26 -10.76 -1.83
CA ALA A 3 -0.10 -10.76 -2.73
C ALA A 3 -0.46 -10.66 -4.22
N TRP A 4 -1.68 -11.00 -4.61
CA TRP A 4 -2.14 -10.87 -6.00
C TRP A 4 -2.17 -9.40 -6.47
N HIS A 5 -2.32 -8.44 -5.56
CA HIS A 5 -2.21 -7.04 -5.92
C HIS A 5 -0.84 -6.69 -6.51
N LEU A 6 0.24 -7.33 -6.06
CA LEU A 6 1.59 -7.07 -6.57
C LEU A 6 1.71 -7.44 -8.06
N SER A 7 1.07 -8.53 -8.48
CA SER A 7 1.14 -9.02 -9.86
C SER A 7 0.11 -8.38 -10.77
N PHE A 8 -1.13 -8.18 -10.29
CA PHE A 8 -2.26 -7.85 -11.17
C PHE A 8 -2.69 -6.39 -11.10
N THR A 9 -2.31 -5.63 -10.07
CA THR A 9 -2.61 -4.19 -10.02
C THR A 9 -1.41 -3.30 -10.37
N GLY A 10 -0.32 -3.89 -10.88
CA GLY A 10 0.85 -3.16 -11.37
C GLY A 10 0.55 -2.05 -12.39
N PRO A 11 -0.41 -2.23 -13.34
CA PRO A 11 -0.76 -1.19 -14.31
C PRO A 11 -1.20 0.15 -13.70
N ILE A 12 -1.68 0.18 -12.44
CA ILE A 12 -2.01 1.46 -11.77
C ILE A 12 -0.75 2.31 -11.50
N VAL A 13 0.39 1.67 -11.28
CA VAL A 13 1.67 2.40 -11.13
C VAL A 13 2.06 3.05 -12.45
N ALA A 14 1.88 2.33 -13.58
CA ALA A 14 2.08 2.88 -14.90
C ALA A 14 1.09 4.04 -15.17
N ALA A 15 -0.18 3.90 -14.78
CA ALA A 15 -1.17 4.97 -14.89
C ALA A 15 -0.73 6.25 -14.17
N ARG A 16 -0.12 6.14 -12.99
CA ARG A 16 0.44 7.29 -12.27
C ARG A 16 1.55 7.98 -13.07
N VAL A 17 2.44 7.19 -13.67
CA VAL A 17 3.57 7.73 -14.47
C VAL A 17 3.05 8.43 -15.72
N VAL A 18 2.13 7.82 -16.46
CA VAL A 18 1.64 8.41 -17.72
C VAL A 18 0.78 9.66 -17.48
N VAL A 19 0.12 9.78 -16.32
CA VAL A 19 -0.50 11.06 -15.91
C VAL A 19 0.55 12.14 -15.75
N ALA A 20 1.65 11.84 -15.06
CA ALA A 20 2.73 12.79 -14.85
C ALA A 20 3.43 13.19 -16.16
N LEU A 21 3.41 12.33 -17.17
CA LEU A 21 3.91 12.61 -18.52
C LEU A 21 2.93 13.36 -19.42
N GLY A 22 1.73 13.72 -18.92
CA GLY A 22 0.72 14.45 -19.66
C GLY A 22 -0.12 13.58 -20.61
N TRP A 23 -0.23 12.27 -20.36
CA TRP A 23 -1.02 11.31 -21.15
C TRP A 23 -2.26 10.80 -20.39
N PRO A 24 -3.21 11.67 -20.03
CA PRO A 24 -4.36 11.29 -19.19
C PRO A 24 -5.27 10.24 -19.86
N GLY A 25 -5.36 10.23 -21.19
CA GLY A 25 -6.14 9.23 -21.93
C GLY A 25 -5.62 7.81 -21.71
N LEU A 26 -4.29 7.60 -21.74
CA LEU A 26 -3.69 6.30 -21.47
C LEU A 26 -3.87 5.91 -19.99
N ALA A 27 -3.73 6.88 -19.07
CA ALA A 27 -3.98 6.65 -17.66
C ALA A 27 -5.42 6.17 -17.40
N TRP A 28 -6.41 6.77 -18.08
CA TRP A 28 -7.81 6.37 -18.00
C TRP A 28 -8.01 4.91 -18.44
N TRP A 29 -7.40 4.49 -19.55
CA TRP A 29 -7.45 3.11 -20.04
C TRP A 29 -6.77 2.11 -19.11
N LEU A 30 -5.73 2.49 -18.39
CA LEU A 30 -5.06 1.65 -17.40
C LEU A 30 -5.85 1.59 -16.08
N PHE A 31 -6.53 2.67 -15.71
CA PHE A 31 -7.24 2.81 -14.43
C PHE A 31 -8.38 1.80 -14.29
N TRP A 32 -9.31 1.78 -15.26
CA TRP A 32 -10.55 1.02 -15.12
C TRP A 32 -10.36 -0.50 -15.09
N PRO A 33 -9.61 -1.12 -16.01
CA PRO A 33 -9.35 -2.56 -15.94
C PRO A 33 -8.64 -2.94 -14.64
N THR A 34 -7.67 -2.12 -14.21
CA THR A 34 -6.93 -2.37 -12.97
C THR A 34 -7.86 -2.25 -11.76
N LEU A 35 -8.80 -1.31 -11.76
CA LEU A 35 -9.79 -1.16 -10.69
C LEU A 35 -10.69 -2.41 -10.60
N VAL A 36 -11.18 -2.92 -11.72
CA VAL A 36 -12.00 -4.16 -11.75
C VAL A 36 -11.21 -5.33 -11.15
N VAL A 37 -9.95 -5.50 -11.54
CA VAL A 37 -9.09 -6.55 -10.98
C VAL A 37 -8.84 -6.33 -9.48
N ALA A 38 -8.57 -5.10 -9.05
CA ALA A 38 -8.38 -4.78 -7.63
C ALA A 38 -9.62 -5.12 -6.80
N LEU A 39 -10.81 -4.75 -7.28
CA LEU A 39 -12.08 -5.05 -6.61
C LEU A 39 -12.33 -6.57 -6.53
N ALA A 40 -12.02 -7.32 -7.58
CA ALA A 40 -12.09 -8.78 -7.56
C ALA A 40 -11.17 -9.38 -6.49
N ILE A 41 -9.92 -8.88 -6.39
CA ILE A 41 -8.97 -9.33 -5.36
C ILE A 41 -9.48 -8.97 -3.96
N TYR A 42 -10.04 -7.78 -3.74
CA TYR A 42 -10.64 -7.42 -2.46
C TYR A 42 -11.81 -8.34 -2.11
N ALA A 43 -12.69 -8.65 -3.06
CA ALA A 43 -13.82 -9.55 -2.84
C ALA A 43 -13.36 -10.96 -2.45
N VAL A 44 -12.35 -11.51 -3.15
CA VAL A 44 -11.76 -12.81 -2.80
C VAL A 44 -11.10 -12.76 -1.43
N SER A 45 -10.34 -11.69 -1.13
CA SER A 45 -9.68 -11.53 0.16
C SER A 45 -10.67 -11.42 1.31
N ALA A 46 -11.79 -10.70 1.12
CA ALA A 46 -12.85 -10.60 2.11
C ALA A 46 -13.50 -11.98 2.39
N ARG A 47 -13.81 -12.74 1.34
CA ARG A 47 -14.33 -14.11 1.49
C ARG A 47 -13.35 -15.01 2.24
N GLN A 48 -12.05 -14.92 1.93
CA GLN A 48 -11.02 -15.69 2.63
C GLN A 48 -10.90 -15.28 4.10
N ALA A 49 -10.99 -13.98 4.41
CA ALA A 49 -10.94 -13.48 5.78
C ALA A 49 -12.10 -13.97 6.64
N LEU A 50 -13.30 -14.18 6.04
CA LEU A 50 -14.46 -14.74 6.72
C LEU A 50 -14.34 -16.26 6.92
N ALA A 51 -13.70 -16.97 6.00
CA ALA A 51 -13.61 -18.43 6.01
C ALA A 51 -12.36 -18.98 6.70
N LEU A 52 -11.26 -18.23 6.71
CA LEU A 52 -9.94 -18.72 7.11
C LEU A 52 -9.26 -17.75 8.08
N ARG A 53 -8.58 -18.29 9.08
CA ARG A 53 -7.69 -17.50 9.93
C ARG A 53 -6.33 -17.37 9.25
N VAL A 54 -5.85 -16.13 9.07
CA VAL A 54 -4.52 -15.86 8.51
C VAL A 54 -3.44 -16.30 9.51
N PRO A 55 -2.55 -17.23 9.12
CA PRO A 55 -1.44 -17.67 9.98
C PRO A 55 -0.54 -16.47 10.36
N PRO A 56 0.01 -16.44 11.59
CA PRO A 56 0.83 -15.32 12.06
C PRO A 56 1.93 -14.87 11.09
N PRO A 57 2.72 -15.78 10.49
CA PRO A 57 3.79 -15.38 9.57
C PRO A 57 3.32 -14.62 8.32
N LEU A 58 2.07 -14.86 7.87
CA LEU A 58 1.53 -14.26 6.65
C LEU A 58 0.74 -12.96 6.90
N ARG A 59 0.50 -12.60 8.15
CA ARG A 59 -0.29 -11.41 8.51
C ARG A 59 0.27 -10.10 7.96
N PRO A 60 1.60 -9.86 7.91
CA PRO A 60 2.14 -8.64 7.33
C PRO A 60 1.72 -8.39 5.88
N LEU A 61 1.44 -9.47 5.11
CA LEU A 61 0.96 -9.35 3.73
C LEU A 61 -0.41 -8.66 3.61
N LEU A 62 -1.21 -8.61 4.68
CA LEU A 62 -2.50 -7.91 4.68
C LEU A 62 -2.34 -6.40 4.46
N ALA A 63 -1.18 -5.82 4.82
CA ALA A 63 -0.88 -4.42 4.58
C ALA A 63 -0.87 -4.07 3.08
N ILE A 64 -0.63 -5.04 2.19
CA ILE A 64 -0.62 -4.83 0.74
C ILE A 64 -1.97 -4.27 0.24
N HIS A 65 -3.07 -4.57 0.90
CA HIS A 65 -4.39 -4.04 0.55
C HIS A 65 -4.48 -2.51 0.63
N LEU A 66 -3.63 -1.85 1.40
CA LEU A 66 -3.59 -0.39 1.47
C LEU A 66 -3.04 0.25 0.19
N ALA A 67 -2.09 -0.41 -0.49
CA ALA A 67 -1.37 0.16 -1.63
C ALA A 67 -2.28 0.52 -2.83
N PRO A 68 -3.18 -0.36 -3.31
CA PRO A 68 -4.06 -0.02 -4.42
C PRO A 68 -4.95 1.18 -4.11
N VAL A 69 -5.50 1.28 -2.90
CA VAL A 69 -6.33 2.43 -2.50
C VAL A 69 -5.57 3.74 -2.65
N ALA A 70 -4.33 3.79 -2.14
CA ALA A 70 -3.49 4.97 -2.24
C ALA A 70 -3.09 5.29 -3.70
N LEU A 71 -2.79 4.27 -4.50
CA LEU A 71 -2.42 4.47 -5.91
C LEU A 71 -3.60 4.94 -6.75
N PHE A 72 -4.78 4.32 -6.61
CA PHE A 72 -6.00 4.78 -7.28
C PHE A 72 -6.34 6.21 -6.90
N GLY A 73 -6.19 6.58 -5.62
CA GLY A 73 -6.36 7.95 -5.15
C GLY A 73 -5.41 8.92 -5.84
N THR A 74 -4.14 8.58 -5.94
CA THR A 74 -3.13 9.43 -6.60
C THR A 74 -3.41 9.60 -8.09
N VAL A 75 -3.80 8.52 -8.79
CA VAL A 75 -4.15 8.60 -10.21
C VAL A 75 -5.43 9.39 -10.42
N ALA A 76 -6.45 9.20 -9.57
CA ALA A 76 -7.69 9.96 -9.62
C ALA A 76 -7.44 11.46 -9.46
N LEU A 77 -6.59 11.88 -8.51
CA LEU A 77 -6.17 13.28 -8.37
C LEU A 77 -5.48 13.80 -9.65
N GLY A 78 -4.57 13.02 -10.21
CA GLY A 78 -3.85 13.39 -11.42
C GLY A 78 -4.74 13.46 -12.67
N LEU A 79 -5.87 12.74 -12.71
CA LEU A 79 -6.90 12.84 -13.73
C LEU A 79 -7.91 13.97 -13.49
N GLY A 80 -7.74 14.76 -12.41
CA GLY A 80 -8.65 15.84 -12.04
C GLY A 80 -9.92 15.35 -11.30
N TRP A 81 -10.01 14.09 -10.93
CA TRP A 81 -11.14 13.52 -10.19
C TRP A 81 -10.99 13.78 -8.69
N THR A 82 -11.00 15.04 -8.32
CA THR A 82 -10.67 15.49 -6.96
C THR A 82 -11.52 14.83 -5.88
N ALA A 83 -12.82 14.75 -6.07
CA ALA A 83 -13.73 14.14 -5.08
C ALA A 83 -13.39 12.67 -4.86
N ALA A 84 -13.16 11.89 -5.92
CA ALA A 84 -12.77 10.49 -5.83
C ALA A 84 -11.39 10.32 -5.18
N GLY A 85 -10.42 11.15 -5.59
CA GLY A 85 -9.07 11.12 -5.01
C GLY A 85 -9.07 11.46 -3.53
N THR A 86 -9.86 12.45 -3.10
CA THR A 86 -10.03 12.83 -1.69
C THR A 86 -10.70 11.71 -0.90
N ALA A 87 -11.76 11.10 -1.42
CA ALA A 87 -12.43 9.98 -0.76
C ALA A 87 -11.47 8.78 -0.57
N LEU A 88 -10.66 8.46 -1.59
CA LEU A 88 -9.64 7.41 -1.51
C LEU A 88 -8.51 7.78 -0.55
N ALA A 89 -8.16 9.06 -0.40
CA ALA A 89 -7.16 9.50 0.58
C ALA A 89 -7.66 9.26 2.02
N TRP A 90 -8.91 9.59 2.32
CA TRP A 90 -9.51 9.30 3.61
C TRP A 90 -9.65 7.80 3.88
N LEU A 91 -10.04 7.01 2.87
CA LEU A 91 -10.10 5.56 2.99
C LEU A 91 -8.70 4.98 3.26
N ALA A 92 -7.67 5.43 2.54
CA ALA A 92 -6.29 5.01 2.78
C ALA A 92 -5.81 5.36 4.18
N LEU A 93 -6.14 6.55 4.68
CA LEU A 93 -5.82 6.95 6.05
C LEU A 93 -6.52 6.07 7.09
N ALA A 94 -7.81 5.79 6.89
CA ALA A 94 -8.55 4.90 7.78
C ALA A 94 -7.94 3.48 7.82
N LEU A 95 -7.60 2.92 6.66
CA LEU A 95 -6.93 1.62 6.58
C LEU A 95 -5.53 1.63 7.21
N LEU A 96 -4.79 2.73 7.06
CA LEU A 96 -3.49 2.91 7.72
C LEU A 96 -3.66 2.92 9.25
N VAL A 97 -4.65 3.63 9.77
CA VAL A 97 -4.95 3.67 11.21
C VAL A 97 -5.35 2.28 11.72
N VAL A 98 -6.21 1.56 10.98
CA VAL A 98 -6.54 0.16 11.31
C VAL A 98 -5.29 -0.71 11.34
N GLY A 99 -4.40 -0.55 10.37
CA GLY A 99 -3.11 -1.26 10.34
C GLY A 99 -2.23 -0.95 11.55
N LEU A 100 -2.14 0.33 11.95
CA LEU A 100 -1.39 0.76 13.13
C LEU A 100 -1.96 0.19 14.44
N VAL A 101 -3.27 0.27 14.62
CA VAL A 101 -3.95 -0.31 15.80
C VAL A 101 -3.76 -1.83 15.84
N SER A 102 -3.76 -2.48 14.68
CA SER A 102 -3.56 -3.93 14.53
C SER A 102 -2.09 -4.35 14.49
N ALA A 103 -1.13 -3.43 14.63
CA ALA A 103 0.30 -3.71 14.40
C ALA A 103 0.82 -4.88 15.26
N ARG A 104 0.44 -4.95 16.55
CA ARG A 104 0.83 -6.05 17.44
C ARG A 104 0.35 -7.41 16.92
N TRP A 105 -0.84 -7.47 16.34
CA TRP A 105 -1.39 -8.68 15.76
C TRP A 105 -0.76 -9.01 14.39
N LEU A 106 -0.53 -7.99 13.56
CA LEU A 106 0.12 -8.14 12.25
C LEU A 106 1.55 -8.67 12.37
N LEU A 107 2.27 -8.23 13.40
CA LEU A 107 3.70 -8.50 13.59
C LEU A 107 3.98 -9.54 14.69
N ALA A 108 2.98 -10.30 15.10
CA ALA A 108 3.05 -11.21 16.25
C ALA A 108 4.09 -12.32 16.11
N ASP A 109 4.46 -12.70 14.88
CA ASP A 109 5.47 -13.75 14.60
C ASP A 109 6.92 -13.24 14.61
N GLY A 110 7.12 -11.96 14.98
CA GLY A 110 8.43 -11.33 14.95
C GLY A 110 8.89 -10.93 13.54
N PHE A 111 10.16 -10.52 13.43
CA PHE A 111 10.70 -10.01 12.17
C PHE A 111 10.88 -11.12 11.14
N SER A 112 10.34 -10.87 9.94
CA SER A 112 10.60 -11.66 8.74
C SER A 112 10.73 -10.70 7.52
N ALA A 113 11.22 -11.22 6.39
CA ALA A 113 11.28 -10.45 5.14
C ALA A 113 9.90 -9.99 4.65
N LEU A 114 8.80 -10.64 5.11
CA LEU A 114 7.42 -10.28 4.79
C LEU A 114 7.01 -8.92 5.41
N TRP A 115 7.77 -8.39 6.38
CA TRP A 115 7.58 -7.02 6.84
C TRP A 115 7.80 -5.99 5.73
N GLY A 116 8.55 -6.33 4.66
CA GLY A 116 8.64 -5.53 3.45
C GLY A 116 7.28 -5.18 2.85
N ALA A 117 6.26 -6.00 3.07
CA ALA A 117 4.88 -5.73 2.63
C ALA A 117 4.25 -4.47 3.25
N LEU A 118 4.80 -3.95 4.35
CA LEU A 118 4.34 -2.71 5.00
C LEU A 118 4.93 -1.47 4.33
N THR A 119 6.11 -1.56 3.71
CA THR A 119 6.90 -0.39 3.28
C THR A 119 6.21 0.40 2.18
N PHE A 120 5.89 -0.24 1.07
CA PHE A 120 5.28 0.41 -0.08
C PHE A 120 3.88 0.99 0.22
N PRO A 121 2.95 0.27 0.88
CA PRO A 121 1.62 0.80 1.18
C PRO A 121 1.64 2.05 2.05
N VAL A 122 2.49 2.09 3.07
CA VAL A 122 2.62 3.27 3.94
C VAL A 122 3.21 4.45 3.18
N ALA A 123 4.26 4.23 2.38
CA ALA A 123 4.85 5.26 1.53
C ALA A 123 3.88 5.78 0.46
N ALA A 124 3.10 4.89 -0.18
CA ALA A 124 2.08 5.27 -1.15
C ALA A 124 0.98 6.14 -0.52
N THR A 125 0.57 5.83 0.71
CA THR A 125 -0.41 6.63 1.46
C THR A 125 0.13 8.03 1.76
N ALA A 126 1.39 8.14 2.20
CA ALA A 126 2.04 9.43 2.41
C ALA A 126 2.11 10.23 1.10
N GLY A 127 2.49 9.57 0.00
CA GLY A 127 2.54 10.20 -1.32
C GLY A 127 1.18 10.72 -1.80
N LEU A 128 0.09 9.99 -1.53
CA LEU A 128 -1.27 10.43 -1.84
C LEU A 128 -1.65 11.69 -1.06
N TRP A 129 -1.36 11.75 0.25
CA TRP A 129 -1.65 12.92 1.07
C TRP A 129 -0.80 14.13 0.68
N VAL A 130 0.46 13.93 0.30
CA VAL A 130 1.31 14.99 -0.27
C VAL A 130 0.71 15.52 -1.57
N ALA A 131 0.28 14.65 -2.48
CA ALA A 131 -0.36 15.06 -3.74
C ALA A 131 -1.66 15.83 -3.49
N LEU A 132 -2.50 15.38 -2.53
CA LEU A 132 -3.73 16.06 -2.17
C LEU A 132 -3.45 17.44 -1.57
N TRP A 133 -2.46 17.57 -0.70
CA TRP A 133 -2.04 18.86 -0.16
C TRP A 133 -1.53 19.81 -1.24
N GLN A 134 -0.74 19.33 -2.19
CA GLN A 134 -0.23 20.15 -3.31
C GLN A 134 -1.36 20.68 -4.22
N LEU A 135 -2.40 19.87 -4.46
CA LEU A 135 -3.53 20.27 -5.30
C LEU A 135 -4.55 21.12 -4.53
N HIS A 136 -4.74 20.88 -3.25
CA HIS A 136 -5.69 21.55 -2.38
C HIS A 136 -5.02 21.94 -1.07
N PRO A 137 -4.24 23.04 -1.05
CA PRO A 137 -3.51 23.48 0.13
C PRO A 137 -4.47 23.81 1.27
N SER A 138 -4.30 23.14 2.40
CA SER A 138 -4.95 23.45 3.67
C SER A 138 -4.06 22.99 4.83
N GLU A 139 -4.25 23.59 6.00
CA GLU A 139 -3.50 23.18 7.20
C GLU A 139 -3.75 21.74 7.58
N LEU A 140 -4.98 21.25 7.41
CA LEU A 140 -5.32 19.86 7.66
C LEU A 140 -4.58 18.91 6.71
N HIS A 141 -4.61 19.18 5.40
CA HIS A 141 -3.91 18.35 4.43
C HIS A 141 -2.41 18.37 4.65
N ARG A 142 -1.84 19.55 4.98
CA ARG A 142 -0.42 19.70 5.32
C ARG A 142 -0.03 18.85 6.54
N LEU A 143 -0.83 18.92 7.60
CA LEU A 143 -0.59 18.14 8.81
C LEU A 143 -0.64 16.64 8.55
N ILE A 144 -1.69 16.16 7.85
CA ILE A 144 -1.83 14.73 7.56
C ILE A 144 -0.70 14.25 6.62
N ALA A 145 -0.35 15.03 5.60
CA ALA A 145 0.77 14.72 4.72
C ALA A 145 2.08 14.61 5.50
N GLY A 146 2.36 15.56 6.39
CA GLY A 146 3.54 15.54 7.25
C GLY A 146 3.57 14.34 8.19
N VAL A 147 2.47 14.07 8.90
CA VAL A 147 2.37 12.93 9.83
C VAL A 147 2.52 11.61 9.10
N THR A 148 1.87 11.42 7.95
CA THR A 148 1.97 10.18 7.18
C THR A 148 3.36 10.00 6.56
N LEU A 149 4.03 11.09 6.15
CA LEU A 149 5.40 11.04 5.65
C LEU A 149 6.39 10.64 6.76
N VAL A 150 6.27 11.22 7.95
CA VAL A 150 7.08 10.84 9.11
C VAL A 150 6.82 9.37 9.48
N ALA A 151 5.56 8.95 9.54
CA ALA A 151 5.21 7.57 9.82
C ALA A 151 5.80 6.60 8.78
N ALA A 152 5.73 6.95 7.48
CA ALA A 152 6.34 6.15 6.41
C ALA A 152 7.85 6.03 6.62
N THR A 153 8.53 7.13 6.93
CA THR A 153 9.97 7.13 7.17
C THR A 153 10.35 6.23 8.36
N LEU A 154 9.61 6.33 9.46
CA LEU A 154 9.83 5.54 10.67
C LEU A 154 9.53 4.03 10.48
N VAL A 155 8.70 3.68 9.51
CA VAL A 155 8.41 2.28 9.16
C VAL A 155 9.41 1.75 8.13
N VAL A 156 9.64 2.50 7.05
CA VAL A 156 10.44 2.02 5.89
C VAL A 156 11.91 1.86 6.24
N ILE A 157 12.51 2.86 6.90
CA ILE A 157 13.96 2.84 7.18
C ILE A 157 14.35 1.68 8.11
N PRO A 158 13.68 1.44 9.25
CA PRO A 158 14.03 0.31 10.10
C PRO A 158 13.82 -1.06 9.41
N ILE A 159 12.72 -1.21 8.66
CA ILE A 159 12.46 -2.46 7.93
C ILE A 159 13.56 -2.69 6.89
N LEU A 160 13.92 -1.68 6.11
CA LEU A 160 15.01 -1.76 5.14
C LEU A 160 16.32 -2.18 5.81
N ALA A 161 16.68 -1.54 6.92
CA ALA A 161 17.90 -1.87 7.68
C ALA A 161 17.89 -3.32 8.19
N LEU A 162 16.75 -3.80 8.70
CA LEU A 162 16.60 -5.18 9.17
C LEU A 162 16.70 -6.19 8.01
N VAL A 163 16.08 -5.87 6.86
CA VAL A 163 16.15 -6.73 5.67
C VAL A 163 17.58 -6.79 5.13
N LEU A 164 18.26 -5.66 4.99
CA LEU A 164 19.66 -5.60 4.55
C LEU A 164 20.59 -6.36 5.50
N ARG A 165 20.38 -6.22 6.82
CA ARG A 165 21.13 -6.97 7.82
C ARG A 165 20.90 -8.48 7.70
N ALA A 166 19.65 -8.90 7.53
CA ALA A 166 19.32 -10.32 7.36
C ALA A 166 19.90 -10.89 6.05
N TRP A 167 19.90 -10.10 4.98
CA TRP A 167 20.52 -10.45 3.71
C TRP A 167 22.03 -10.60 3.85
N ALA A 168 22.72 -9.63 4.43
CA ALA A 168 24.15 -9.68 4.65
C ALA A 168 24.61 -10.86 5.53
N GLN A 169 23.71 -11.34 6.40
CA GLN A 169 23.94 -12.52 7.26
C GLN A 169 23.53 -13.85 6.61
N GLY A 170 23.07 -13.88 5.36
CA GLY A 170 22.58 -15.06 4.66
C GLY A 170 21.31 -15.67 5.29
N ARG A 171 20.59 -14.93 6.16
CA ARG A 171 19.42 -15.42 6.90
C ARG A 171 18.08 -15.11 6.19
N LEU A 172 18.11 -14.37 5.11
CA LEU A 172 16.89 -13.92 4.42
C LEU A 172 16.04 -15.11 3.90
N PRO A 173 16.63 -16.14 3.24
CA PRO A 173 15.85 -17.28 2.74
C PRO A 173 15.18 -18.09 3.86
N VAL A 174 15.86 -18.25 5.00
CA VAL A 174 15.35 -19.03 6.14
C VAL A 174 14.18 -18.34 6.85
N LYS A 175 14.10 -17.00 6.78
CA LYS A 175 13.05 -16.20 7.40
C LYS A 175 11.90 -15.85 6.45
N THR A 176 11.97 -16.23 5.19
CA THR A 176 10.84 -16.24 4.27
C THR A 176 10.31 -17.66 4.23
N ASN A 177 9.03 -17.87 4.52
CA ASN A 177 8.39 -19.19 4.39
C ASN A 177 8.49 -19.80 2.98
N ALA A 178 9.14 -19.14 2.04
CA ALA A 178 9.47 -19.65 0.70
C ALA A 178 10.47 -20.83 0.74
N ALA A 179 11.18 -21.04 1.85
CA ALA A 179 12.11 -22.15 2.01
C ALA A 179 11.45 -23.46 2.54
N ILE A 180 10.14 -23.42 2.80
CA ILE A 180 9.39 -24.56 3.40
C ILE A 180 8.25 -25.01 2.44
N ALA A 181 8.17 -24.41 1.26
CA ALA A 181 7.19 -24.78 0.25
C ALA A 181 7.75 -25.84 -0.71
#